data_7e8da19c6c9e58d5679ec2e045a0ca81
#
_entry.id   7e8da19c6c9e58d5679ec2e045a0ca81
#
_cell.length_a   1.000
_cell.length_b   1.000
_cell.length_c   1.000
_cell.angle_alpha   90.00
_cell.angle_beta   90.00
_cell.angle_gamma   90.00
#
_symmetry.space_group_name_H-M   'P 1'
#
loop_
_entity.id
_entity.type
_entity.pdbx_description
1 polymer ?
#
loop_
_entity_poly.entity_id
_entity_poly.type
_entity_poly.pdbx_seq_one_letter_code
_entity_poly.pdbx_strand_id
1 'polypeptide(L)'
;KGSLTADYLYNLEVCAEEARDAGVPFWTFLQAMSYDNATRCPTEAELRWQVLCSMAFGAQGYQYFCYWTPAGPGDNVTKSACVTEFGEKTPVWYAGQKINREILNFDHVYLNYEWQGVMPVLAEGNSKNKLFNMMNHALDSVGRIRSVKSDQDVIVGAFKDRADNDAFMVVNFSDPGDEKSCKTEVVMKSASSAVVYKNGVRSVAEAKGGKLTLELEAGNGAFVVPLQ
;
A
#
# COMPACT_ATOMS: atom_id res chain seq x y z
N LYS A 1 -20.10 -2.19 -2.12
CA LYS A 1 -18.81 -2.85 -2.15
C LYS A 1 -18.12 -2.51 -3.46
N GLY A 2 -16.87 -2.09 -3.39
CA GLY A 2 -15.99 -2.02 -4.54
C GLY A 2 -15.56 -3.42 -4.96
N SER A 3 -15.18 -3.62 -6.21
CA SER A 3 -14.51 -4.84 -6.65
C SER A 3 -13.22 -4.45 -7.35
N LEU A 4 -12.12 -5.07 -6.95
CA LEU A 4 -10.87 -4.98 -7.69
C LEU A 4 -10.92 -5.90 -8.91
N THR A 5 -10.26 -5.51 -9.99
CA THR A 5 -9.97 -6.42 -11.08
C THR A 5 -9.06 -7.55 -10.58
N ALA A 6 -9.25 -8.77 -11.10
CA ALA A 6 -8.51 -9.94 -10.62
C ALA A 6 -6.98 -9.80 -10.81
N ASP A 7 -6.57 -8.98 -11.77
CA ASP A 7 -5.18 -8.71 -12.17
C ASP A 7 -4.55 -7.48 -11.47
N TYR A 8 -5.20 -6.90 -10.45
CA TYR A 8 -4.71 -5.68 -9.79
C TYR A 8 -3.26 -5.81 -9.28
N LEU A 9 -2.97 -6.86 -8.50
CA LEU A 9 -1.61 -7.09 -7.99
C LEU A 9 -0.64 -7.50 -9.09
N TYR A 10 -1.10 -8.29 -10.05
CA TYR A 10 -0.30 -8.67 -11.22
C TYR A 10 0.14 -7.44 -12.02
N ASN A 11 -0.74 -6.47 -12.26
CA ASN A 11 -0.37 -5.24 -12.96
C ASN A 11 0.65 -4.40 -12.17
N LEU A 12 0.52 -4.31 -10.84
CA LEU A 12 1.54 -3.65 -10.02
C LEU A 12 2.87 -4.38 -10.07
N GLU A 13 2.86 -5.72 -10.01
CA GLU A 13 4.05 -6.57 -10.09
C GLU A 13 4.79 -6.33 -11.42
N VAL A 14 4.12 -6.47 -12.56
CA VAL A 14 4.71 -6.26 -13.89
C VAL A 14 5.32 -4.86 -14.02
N CYS A 15 4.57 -3.81 -13.65
CA CYS A 15 5.08 -2.44 -13.75
C CYS A 15 6.30 -2.20 -12.84
N ALA A 16 6.29 -2.76 -11.63
CA ALA A 16 7.40 -2.63 -10.69
C ALA A 16 8.68 -3.35 -11.19
N GLU A 17 8.52 -4.57 -11.72
CA GLU A 17 9.61 -5.35 -12.26
C GLU A 17 10.22 -4.71 -13.50
N GLU A 18 9.41 -4.32 -14.48
CA GLU A 18 9.87 -3.65 -15.69
C GLU A 18 10.56 -2.32 -15.37
N ALA A 19 10.06 -1.54 -14.42
CA ALA A 19 10.70 -0.30 -13.99
C ALA A 19 12.05 -0.57 -13.30
N ARG A 20 12.13 -1.58 -12.43
CA ARG A 20 13.36 -2.00 -11.77
C ARG A 20 14.41 -2.46 -12.81
N ASP A 21 14.00 -3.32 -13.75
CA ASP A 21 14.89 -3.88 -14.76
C ASP A 21 15.39 -2.81 -15.75
N ALA A 22 14.56 -1.82 -16.03
CA ALA A 22 14.93 -0.64 -16.83
C ALA A 22 15.73 0.41 -16.04
N GLY A 23 15.83 0.30 -14.71
CA GLY A 23 16.50 1.28 -13.84
C GLY A 23 15.79 2.64 -13.80
N VAL A 24 14.47 2.67 -13.94
CA VAL A 24 13.64 3.88 -13.91
C VAL A 24 12.69 3.88 -12.72
N PRO A 25 12.27 5.07 -12.23
CA PRO A 25 11.28 5.16 -11.16
C PRO A 25 9.93 4.56 -11.58
N PHE A 26 9.33 3.76 -10.71
CA PHE A 26 7.97 3.29 -10.87
C PHE A 26 6.98 4.32 -10.34
N TRP A 27 6.08 4.77 -11.22
CA TRP A 27 4.99 5.67 -10.89
C TRP A 27 3.66 5.04 -11.30
N THR A 28 2.61 5.26 -10.52
CA THR A 28 1.29 4.70 -10.77
C THR A 28 0.19 5.75 -10.71
N PHE A 29 -0.93 5.49 -11.40
CA PHE A 29 -2.17 6.24 -11.24
C PHE A 29 -3.07 5.57 -10.22
N LEU A 30 -3.68 6.39 -9.37
CA LEU A 30 -4.64 5.98 -8.36
C LEU A 30 -6.03 6.47 -8.77
N GLN A 31 -7.04 5.62 -8.59
CA GLN A 31 -8.41 6.06 -8.77
C GLN A 31 -8.77 7.11 -7.72
N ALA A 32 -9.13 8.30 -8.15
CA ALA A 32 -9.54 9.41 -7.31
C ALA A 32 -10.85 10.07 -7.77
N MET A 33 -11.60 9.39 -8.62
CA MET A 33 -12.90 9.84 -9.11
C MET A 33 -13.82 8.65 -9.43
N SER A 34 -15.10 8.91 -9.65
CA SER A 34 -16.02 7.96 -10.29
C SER A 34 -15.95 8.10 -11.80
N TYR A 35 -16.10 6.98 -12.54
CA TYR A 35 -16.02 6.98 -14.02
C TYR A 35 -17.38 6.81 -14.69
N ASP A 36 -18.21 6.01 -14.07
CA ASP A 36 -19.51 5.60 -14.59
C ASP A 36 -20.46 5.26 -13.43
N ASN A 37 -21.61 4.70 -13.76
CA ASN A 37 -22.58 4.28 -12.75
C ASN A 37 -22.10 3.06 -11.91
N ALA A 38 -21.04 2.39 -12.31
CA ALA A 38 -20.50 1.20 -11.63
C ALA A 38 -19.29 1.51 -10.75
N THR A 39 -18.50 2.53 -11.12
CA THR A 39 -17.25 2.88 -10.42
C THR A 39 -17.46 4.10 -9.54
N ARG A 40 -17.66 3.90 -8.27
CA ARG A 40 -17.83 5.00 -7.29
C ARG A 40 -16.51 5.69 -6.92
N CYS A 41 -16.63 6.88 -6.38
CA CYS A 41 -15.50 7.61 -5.80
C CYS A 41 -14.94 6.85 -4.58
N PRO A 42 -13.60 6.74 -4.43
CA PRO A 42 -13.00 6.06 -3.29
C PRO A 42 -13.20 6.84 -1.98
N THR A 43 -13.32 6.11 -0.89
CA THR A 43 -13.21 6.66 0.47
C THR A 43 -11.75 6.97 0.82
N GLU A 44 -11.50 7.67 1.94
CA GLU A 44 -10.14 7.91 2.43
C GLU A 44 -9.38 6.59 2.65
N ALA A 45 -10.02 5.59 3.26
CA ALA A 45 -9.38 4.29 3.51
C ALA A 45 -9.01 3.56 2.21
N GLU A 46 -9.88 3.60 1.19
CA GLU A 46 -9.61 3.00 -0.12
C GLU A 46 -8.52 3.77 -0.89
N LEU A 47 -8.50 5.09 -0.78
CA LEU A 47 -7.44 5.89 -1.40
C LEU A 47 -6.08 5.62 -0.75
N ARG A 48 -6.03 5.56 0.60
CA ARG A 48 -4.82 5.19 1.35
C ARG A 48 -4.35 3.79 0.99
N TRP A 49 -5.28 2.84 0.90
CA TRP A 49 -4.99 1.46 0.52
C TRP A 49 -4.31 1.39 -0.86
N GLN A 50 -4.82 2.13 -1.87
CA GLN A 50 -4.18 2.21 -3.19
C GLN A 50 -2.74 2.75 -3.10
N VAL A 51 -2.53 3.83 -2.32
CA VAL A 51 -1.19 4.41 -2.12
C VAL A 51 -0.25 3.38 -1.49
N LEU A 52 -0.65 2.76 -0.38
CA LEU A 52 0.22 1.85 0.37
C LEU A 52 0.45 0.52 -0.36
N CYS A 53 -0.54 0.00 -1.11
CA CYS A 53 -0.32 -1.14 -2.01
C CYS A 53 0.71 -0.80 -3.09
N SER A 54 0.59 0.36 -3.74
CA SER A 54 1.57 0.79 -4.74
C SER A 54 2.97 0.94 -4.13
N MET A 55 3.07 1.50 -2.93
CA MET A 55 4.34 1.61 -2.20
C MET A 55 4.90 0.24 -1.82
N ALA A 56 4.07 -0.75 -1.45
CA ALA A 56 4.53 -2.12 -1.19
C ALA A 56 5.16 -2.77 -2.43
N PHE A 57 4.76 -2.33 -3.63
CA PHE A 57 5.37 -2.69 -4.91
C PHE A 57 6.49 -1.72 -5.36
N GLY A 58 6.99 -0.87 -4.48
CA GLY A 58 8.14 -0.02 -4.75
C GLY A 58 7.82 1.26 -5.52
N ALA A 59 6.56 1.68 -5.59
CA ALA A 59 6.21 2.93 -6.26
C ALA A 59 6.90 4.13 -5.59
N GLN A 60 7.64 4.88 -6.38
CA GLN A 60 8.38 6.09 -5.95
C GLN A 60 7.56 7.37 -6.19
N GLY A 61 6.44 7.25 -6.86
CA GLY A 61 5.50 8.33 -7.09
C GLY A 61 4.13 7.81 -7.47
N TYR A 62 3.11 8.62 -7.23
CA TYR A 62 1.74 8.33 -7.62
C TYR A 62 1.00 9.59 -8.04
N GLN A 63 0.00 9.42 -8.86
CA GLN A 63 -0.84 10.48 -9.39
C GLN A 63 -2.31 10.15 -9.18
N TYR A 64 -3.08 11.13 -8.74
CA TYR A 64 -4.53 10.97 -8.57
C TYR A 64 -5.24 11.12 -9.92
N PHE A 65 -5.95 10.13 -10.36
CA PHE A 65 -6.78 10.20 -11.54
C PHE A 65 -8.27 10.33 -11.16
N CYS A 66 -8.83 11.55 -11.30
CA CYS A 66 -8.09 12.71 -11.73
C CYS A 66 -8.25 13.89 -10.76
N TYR A 67 -7.45 14.93 -10.95
CA TYR A 67 -7.48 16.11 -10.09
C TYR A 67 -8.74 16.95 -10.33
N TRP A 68 -9.06 17.23 -11.58
CA TRP A 68 -10.22 18.03 -12.00
C TRP A 68 -11.35 17.14 -12.48
N THR A 69 -12.59 17.42 -12.02
CA THR A 69 -13.77 16.71 -12.53
C THR A 69 -14.01 17.08 -13.99
N PRO A 70 -13.95 16.13 -14.95
CA PRO A 70 -14.23 16.43 -16.34
C PRO A 70 -15.65 16.97 -16.50
N ALA A 71 -15.81 18.06 -17.27
CA ALA A 71 -17.09 18.61 -17.65
C ALA A 71 -17.28 18.44 -19.15
N GLY A 72 -18.40 17.83 -19.58
CA GLY A 72 -18.73 17.70 -20.98
C GLY A 72 -20.17 17.22 -21.21
N PRO A 73 -20.82 17.66 -22.27
CA PRO A 73 -22.13 17.13 -22.67
C PRO A 73 -21.95 15.68 -23.17
N GLY A 74 -22.58 14.74 -22.51
CA GLY A 74 -22.54 13.31 -22.86
C GLY A 74 -21.60 12.45 -22.01
N ASP A 75 -20.80 13.03 -21.14
CA ASP A 75 -20.04 12.28 -20.17
C ASP A 75 -20.97 11.78 -19.05
N ASN A 76 -21.20 10.47 -19.03
CA ASN A 76 -21.89 9.77 -17.93
C ASN A 76 -21.03 9.75 -16.65
N VAL A 77 -20.09 10.69 -16.52
CA VAL A 77 -19.19 10.79 -15.37
C VAL A 77 -19.99 11.32 -14.19
N THR A 78 -20.23 10.46 -13.24
CA THR A 78 -20.77 10.87 -11.94
C THR A 78 -19.68 11.61 -11.19
N LYS A 79 -19.76 12.85 -11.23
CA LYS A 79 -18.90 13.98 -10.95
C LYS A 79 -18.38 14.03 -9.53
N SER A 80 -17.22 13.44 -9.28
CA SER A 80 -16.47 13.67 -8.04
C SER A 80 -15.02 13.25 -8.21
N ALA A 81 -14.18 14.17 -8.72
CA ALA A 81 -12.72 14.05 -8.66
C ALA A 81 -12.18 14.75 -7.42
N CYS A 82 -10.89 15.05 -7.36
CA CYS A 82 -10.33 15.81 -6.24
C CYS A 82 -10.93 17.23 -6.16
N VAL A 83 -11.23 17.84 -7.32
CA VAL A 83 -11.82 19.17 -7.42
C VAL A 83 -13.03 19.11 -8.35
N THR A 84 -14.14 19.78 -7.99
CA THR A 84 -15.34 19.89 -8.81
C THR A 84 -15.08 20.66 -10.11
N GLU A 85 -16.00 20.61 -11.05
CA GLU A 85 -15.95 21.43 -12.28
C GLU A 85 -15.90 22.94 -12.01
N PHE A 86 -16.35 23.38 -10.82
CA PHE A 86 -16.34 24.79 -10.38
C PHE A 86 -15.13 25.15 -9.53
N GLY A 87 -14.16 24.24 -9.33
CA GLY A 87 -12.95 24.50 -8.55
C GLY A 87 -13.09 24.24 -7.04
N GLU A 88 -14.18 23.64 -6.60
CA GLU A 88 -14.39 23.33 -5.17
C GLU A 88 -13.71 22.03 -4.77
N LYS A 89 -13.07 22.01 -3.62
CA LYS A 89 -12.40 20.82 -3.06
C LYS A 89 -13.44 19.81 -2.58
N THR A 90 -13.27 18.56 -3.00
CA THR A 90 -14.12 17.43 -2.61
C THR A 90 -13.55 16.68 -1.39
N PRO A 91 -14.29 15.74 -0.77
CA PRO A 91 -13.73 14.86 0.25
C PRO A 91 -12.46 14.11 -0.19
N VAL A 92 -12.36 13.73 -1.46
CA VAL A 92 -11.17 13.07 -2.02
C VAL A 92 -9.95 13.98 -2.00
N TRP A 93 -10.12 15.29 -2.23
CA TRP A 93 -9.02 16.25 -2.12
C TRP A 93 -8.46 16.29 -0.70
N TYR A 94 -9.34 16.34 0.31
CA TYR A 94 -8.90 16.36 1.72
C TYR A 94 -8.27 15.03 2.13
N ALA A 95 -8.81 13.90 1.68
CA ALA A 95 -8.23 12.58 1.88
C ALA A 95 -6.82 12.50 1.27
N GLY A 96 -6.67 12.91 0.01
CA GLY A 96 -5.37 12.96 -0.67
C GLY A 96 -4.36 13.87 0.03
N GLN A 97 -4.79 15.07 0.48
CA GLN A 97 -3.93 15.98 1.25
C GLN A 97 -3.43 15.34 2.55
N LYS A 98 -4.32 14.65 3.29
CA LYS A 98 -3.96 13.97 4.53
C LYS A 98 -2.96 12.85 4.26
N ILE A 99 -3.25 11.96 3.31
CA ILE A 99 -2.39 10.83 2.94
C ILE A 99 -1.03 11.35 2.45
N ASN A 100 -0.98 12.37 1.61
CA ASN A 100 0.28 12.95 1.15
C ASN A 100 1.14 13.47 2.31
N ARG A 101 0.53 14.12 3.31
CA ARG A 101 1.27 14.56 4.51
C ARG A 101 1.80 13.38 5.32
N GLU A 102 1.03 12.30 5.43
CA GLU A 102 1.48 11.08 6.11
C GLU A 102 2.70 10.48 5.42
N ILE A 103 2.69 10.40 4.08
CA ILE A 103 3.81 9.85 3.29
C ILE A 103 5.04 10.77 3.35
N LEU A 104 4.89 12.09 3.20
CA LEU A 104 5.98 13.07 3.26
C LEU A 104 6.75 13.05 4.59
N ASN A 105 6.18 12.47 5.66
CA ASN A 105 6.88 12.34 6.93
C ASN A 105 7.94 11.22 6.93
N PHE A 106 7.94 10.32 5.92
CA PHE A 106 8.93 9.23 5.83
C PHE A 106 9.42 8.93 4.42
N ASP A 107 8.99 9.67 3.40
CA ASP A 107 9.41 9.49 2.02
C ASP A 107 10.94 9.50 1.87
N HIS A 108 11.61 10.45 2.58
CA HIS A 108 13.06 10.57 2.63
C HIS A 108 13.76 9.31 3.20
N VAL A 109 13.06 8.47 3.97
CA VAL A 109 13.57 7.16 4.41
C VAL A 109 13.24 6.12 3.37
N TYR A 110 11.96 6.01 2.97
CA TYR A 110 11.48 5.02 2.01
C TYR A 110 12.24 5.06 0.68
N LEU A 111 12.50 6.24 0.13
CA LEU A 111 13.21 6.43 -1.14
C LEU A 111 14.71 6.08 -1.10
N ASN A 112 15.27 5.78 0.07
CA ASN A 112 16.63 5.23 0.18
C ASN A 112 16.69 3.70 0.08
N TYR A 113 15.53 3.04 -0.03
CA TYR A 113 15.43 1.60 -0.16
C TYR A 113 15.00 1.19 -1.57
N GLU A 114 15.61 0.12 -2.07
CA GLU A 114 15.28 -0.50 -3.36
C GLU A 114 14.33 -1.66 -3.14
N TRP A 115 13.25 -1.70 -3.91
CA TRP A 115 12.25 -2.76 -3.87
C TRP A 115 12.82 -4.10 -4.37
N GLN A 116 12.50 -5.18 -3.64
CA GLN A 116 12.99 -6.54 -3.91
C GLN A 116 11.87 -7.50 -4.35
N GLY A 117 10.62 -7.17 -4.09
CA GLY A 117 9.46 -8.02 -4.38
C GLY A 117 8.39 -7.92 -3.30
N VAL A 118 7.32 -8.68 -3.44
CA VAL A 118 6.19 -8.71 -2.50
C VAL A 118 5.89 -10.14 -2.07
N MET A 119 5.72 -10.35 -0.78
CA MET A 119 5.24 -11.59 -0.18
C MET A 119 3.76 -11.43 0.20
N PRO A 120 2.82 -12.10 -0.46
CA PRO A 120 1.44 -12.18 -0.01
C PRO A 120 1.31 -13.14 1.18
N VAL A 121 0.51 -12.77 2.17
CA VAL A 121 0.27 -13.60 3.36
C VAL A 121 -1.23 -13.73 3.56
N LEU A 122 -1.72 -14.95 3.53
CA LEU A 122 -3.12 -15.26 3.81
C LEU A 122 -3.42 -15.12 5.31
N ALA A 123 -4.60 -14.62 5.63
CA ALA A 123 -5.11 -14.62 6.99
C ALA A 123 -5.16 -16.03 7.58
N GLU A 124 -4.99 -16.14 8.89
CA GLU A 124 -5.14 -17.42 9.58
C GLU A 124 -6.54 -18.00 9.32
N GLY A 125 -6.59 -19.21 8.78
CA GLY A 125 -7.83 -19.89 8.38
C GLY A 125 -8.25 -19.67 6.92
N ASN A 126 -7.67 -18.74 6.19
CA ASN A 126 -7.87 -18.60 4.75
C ASN A 126 -6.99 -19.61 3.98
N SER A 127 -7.54 -20.18 2.92
CA SER A 127 -6.80 -21.11 2.06
C SER A 127 -6.43 -20.53 0.70
N LYS A 128 -7.00 -19.39 0.31
CA LYS A 128 -6.78 -18.75 -0.99
C LYS A 128 -7.20 -17.29 -1.01
N ASN A 129 -6.50 -16.52 -1.84
CA ASN A 129 -6.93 -15.20 -2.29
C ASN A 129 -6.73 -15.14 -3.81
N LYS A 130 -7.77 -14.74 -4.56
CA LYS A 130 -7.72 -14.72 -6.03
C LYS A 130 -6.66 -13.75 -6.58
N LEU A 131 -6.46 -12.60 -5.92
CA LEU A 131 -5.48 -11.62 -6.35
C LEU A 131 -4.05 -12.13 -6.11
N PHE A 132 -3.81 -12.79 -4.98
CA PHE A 132 -2.51 -13.40 -4.69
C PHE A 132 -2.14 -14.49 -5.71
N ASN A 133 -3.13 -15.28 -6.13
CA ASN A 133 -2.91 -16.35 -7.11
C ASN A 133 -2.61 -15.83 -8.52
N MET A 134 -2.83 -14.56 -8.80
CA MET A 134 -2.51 -13.93 -10.10
C MET A 134 -1.08 -13.37 -10.15
N MET A 135 -0.40 -13.24 -9.01
CA MET A 135 0.99 -12.82 -8.97
C MET A 135 1.89 -13.94 -9.55
N ASN A 136 2.85 -13.56 -10.39
CA ASN A 136 3.79 -14.51 -11.02
C ASN A 136 5.06 -14.72 -10.21
N HIS A 137 5.53 -13.68 -9.52
CA HIS A 137 6.83 -13.67 -8.83
C HIS A 137 6.67 -13.30 -7.34
N ALA A 138 5.56 -13.76 -6.74
CA ALA A 138 5.35 -13.62 -5.30
C ALA A 138 6.52 -14.22 -4.52
N LEU A 139 7.02 -13.47 -3.54
CA LEU A 139 8.10 -13.96 -2.67
C LEU A 139 7.55 -14.96 -1.65
N ASP A 140 8.30 -16.03 -1.39
CA ASP A 140 8.03 -16.98 -0.30
C ASP A 140 8.57 -16.49 1.04
N SER A 141 9.50 -15.54 1.02
CA SER A 141 10.13 -14.97 2.21
C SER A 141 10.69 -13.58 1.97
N VAL A 142 10.81 -12.79 3.03
CA VAL A 142 11.36 -11.43 2.98
C VAL A 142 12.54 -11.32 3.95
N GLY A 143 13.73 -11.14 3.43
CA GLY A 143 14.97 -10.78 4.13
C GLY A 143 15.11 -11.35 5.54
N ARG A 144 15.11 -10.47 6.55
CA ARG A 144 15.19 -10.82 7.97
C ARG A 144 13.87 -11.26 8.60
N ILE A 145 12.79 -11.38 7.83
CA ILE A 145 11.54 -11.93 8.35
C ILE A 145 11.65 -13.46 8.42
N ARG A 146 11.30 -14.04 9.57
CA ARG A 146 11.21 -15.49 9.78
C ARG A 146 9.80 -16.00 9.47
N SER A 147 8.78 -15.25 9.90
CA SER A 147 7.37 -15.57 9.66
C SER A 147 6.49 -14.34 9.83
N VAL A 148 5.37 -14.34 9.14
CA VAL A 148 4.28 -13.37 9.30
C VAL A 148 3.00 -14.14 9.57
N LYS A 149 2.23 -13.71 10.57
CA LYS A 149 0.89 -14.21 10.87
C LYS A 149 -0.07 -13.05 10.99
N SER A 150 -1.24 -13.19 10.45
CA SER A 150 -2.23 -12.11 10.43
C SER A 150 -3.65 -12.66 10.49
N ASP A 151 -4.56 -11.91 11.10
CA ASP A 151 -6.00 -12.22 11.15
C ASP A 151 -6.77 -11.71 9.92
N GLN A 152 -6.12 -10.92 9.06
CA GLN A 152 -6.60 -10.55 7.73
C GLN A 152 -5.49 -10.83 6.70
N ASP A 153 -5.85 -10.94 5.41
CA ASP A 153 -4.87 -11.02 4.34
C ASP A 153 -3.99 -9.75 4.35
N VAL A 154 -2.67 -9.91 4.20
CA VAL A 154 -1.73 -8.81 4.11
C VAL A 154 -0.75 -9.02 2.95
N ILE A 155 -0.21 -7.93 2.44
CA ILE A 155 0.96 -7.98 1.56
C ILE A 155 2.17 -7.38 2.29
N VAL A 156 3.34 -7.95 2.04
CA VAL A 156 4.60 -7.50 2.62
C VAL A 156 5.57 -7.17 1.50
N GLY A 157 5.74 -5.88 1.21
CA GLY A 157 6.78 -5.40 0.30
C GLY A 157 8.16 -5.52 0.96
N ALA A 158 9.12 -6.08 0.24
CA ALA A 158 10.50 -6.26 0.66
C ALA A 158 11.39 -5.16 0.08
N PHE A 159 12.30 -4.62 0.90
CA PHE A 159 13.18 -3.51 0.52
C PHE A 159 14.57 -3.70 1.09
N LYS A 160 15.58 -3.18 0.39
CA LYS A 160 16.97 -3.12 0.85
C LYS A 160 17.59 -1.75 0.58
N ASP A 161 18.39 -1.27 1.53
CA ASP A 161 19.21 -0.09 1.29
C ASP A 161 20.56 -0.45 0.64
N ARG A 162 21.38 0.55 0.32
CA ARG A 162 22.69 0.36 -0.29
C ARG A 162 23.69 -0.37 0.58
N ALA A 163 23.44 -0.48 1.88
CA ALA A 163 24.25 -1.25 2.84
C ALA A 163 23.68 -2.64 3.11
N ASP A 164 22.73 -3.09 2.29
CA ASP A 164 22.04 -4.39 2.40
C ASP A 164 21.19 -4.54 3.69
N ASN A 165 20.79 -3.42 4.30
CA ASN A 165 19.85 -3.45 5.41
C ASN A 165 18.43 -3.62 4.90
N ASP A 166 17.68 -4.51 5.55
CA ASP A 166 16.29 -4.79 5.20
C ASP A 166 15.34 -3.73 5.76
N ALA A 167 14.32 -3.41 4.98
CA ALA A 167 13.09 -2.80 5.43
C ALA A 167 11.89 -3.53 4.78
N PHE A 168 10.70 -3.33 5.32
CA PHE A 168 9.50 -3.92 4.73
C PHE A 168 8.26 -3.04 4.93
N MET A 169 7.34 -3.13 3.99
CA MET A 169 6.04 -2.47 4.04
C MET A 169 4.96 -3.53 4.28
N VAL A 170 4.25 -3.46 5.39
CA VAL A 170 3.09 -4.33 5.65
C VAL A 170 1.82 -3.55 5.38
N VAL A 171 0.94 -4.09 4.54
CA VAL A 171 -0.35 -3.46 4.20
C VAL A 171 -1.49 -4.41 4.53
N ASN A 172 -2.49 -3.93 5.26
CA ASN A 172 -3.76 -4.63 5.45
C ASN A 172 -4.46 -4.76 4.10
N PHE A 173 -4.53 -5.98 3.58
CA PHE A 173 -5.06 -6.27 2.24
C PHE A 173 -6.54 -6.70 2.26
N SER A 174 -7.23 -6.57 3.40
CA SER A 174 -8.68 -6.71 3.44
C SER A 174 -9.36 -5.58 2.63
N ASP A 175 -10.58 -5.82 2.17
CA ASP A 175 -11.38 -4.76 1.51
C ASP A 175 -11.58 -3.60 2.50
N PRO A 176 -11.07 -2.38 2.20
CA PRO A 176 -11.23 -1.24 3.10
C PRO A 176 -12.69 -0.86 3.34
N GLY A 177 -13.60 -1.21 2.42
CA GLY A 177 -15.03 -1.01 2.57
C GLY A 177 -15.70 -1.91 3.61
N ASP A 178 -15.01 -2.96 4.06
CA ASP A 178 -15.46 -3.82 5.17
C ASP A 178 -15.04 -3.26 6.56
N GLU A 179 -14.26 -2.17 6.60
CA GLU A 179 -13.78 -1.47 7.81
C GLU A 179 -13.04 -2.37 8.81
N LYS A 180 -12.42 -3.46 8.32
CA LYS A 180 -11.72 -4.43 9.17
C LYS A 180 -10.32 -3.95 9.50
N SER A 181 -10.03 -3.85 10.79
CA SER A 181 -8.66 -3.76 11.28
C SER A 181 -7.96 -5.11 11.18
N CYS A 182 -6.65 -5.08 11.11
CA CYS A 182 -5.78 -6.24 10.98
C CYS A 182 -4.74 -6.22 12.11
N LYS A 183 -4.57 -7.36 12.77
CA LYS A 183 -3.47 -7.59 13.70
C LYS A 183 -2.47 -8.55 13.05
N THR A 184 -1.27 -8.02 12.78
CA THR A 184 -0.20 -8.76 12.13
C THR A 184 0.99 -8.92 13.07
N GLU A 185 1.46 -10.15 13.24
CA GLU A 185 2.67 -10.49 13.96
C GLU A 185 3.79 -10.80 12.96
N VAL A 186 4.86 -10.01 13.01
CA VAL A 186 6.06 -10.22 12.20
C VAL A 186 7.19 -10.69 13.11
N VAL A 187 7.70 -11.89 12.86
CA VAL A 187 8.86 -12.43 13.59
C VAL A 187 10.11 -12.15 12.77
N MET A 188 10.98 -11.31 13.31
CA MET A 188 12.23 -10.90 12.69
C MET A 188 13.42 -11.74 13.20
N LYS A 189 14.41 -11.94 12.34
CA LYS A 189 15.70 -12.55 12.68
C LYS A 189 16.62 -11.44 13.23
N SER A 190 17.19 -11.64 14.41
CA SER A 190 18.26 -10.78 14.96
C SER A 190 17.89 -9.30 15.12
N ALA A 191 16.61 -8.97 15.32
CA ALA A 191 16.17 -7.63 15.63
C ALA A 191 15.44 -7.61 16.98
N SER A 192 15.79 -6.68 17.86
CA SER A 192 15.15 -6.48 19.17
C SER A 192 14.12 -5.35 19.16
N SER A 193 14.14 -4.52 18.15
CA SER A 193 13.22 -3.40 17.94
C SER A 193 13.15 -3.02 16.46
N ALA A 194 12.23 -2.14 16.12
CA ALA A 194 12.10 -1.59 14.76
C ALA A 194 11.62 -0.15 14.81
N VAL A 195 12.05 0.65 13.85
CA VAL A 195 11.40 1.92 13.54
C VAL A 195 10.15 1.61 12.70
N VAL A 196 9.01 2.12 13.12
CA VAL A 196 7.73 1.94 12.45
C VAL A 196 7.18 3.30 12.02
N TYR A 197 6.88 3.43 10.74
CA TYR A 197 6.18 4.59 10.17
C TYR A 197 4.75 4.16 9.82
N LYS A 198 3.78 4.71 10.57
CA LYS A 198 2.35 4.46 10.37
C LYS A 198 1.57 5.75 10.56
N ASN A 199 0.62 6.06 9.69
CA ASN A 199 -0.20 7.30 9.74
C ASN A 199 0.66 8.58 9.82
N GLY A 200 1.81 8.61 9.15
CA GLY A 200 2.75 9.73 9.21
C GLY A 200 3.49 9.87 10.54
N VAL A 201 3.34 8.95 11.48
CA VAL A 201 4.02 8.95 12.77
C VAL A 201 5.18 7.97 12.76
N ARG A 202 6.36 8.45 13.15
CA ARG A 202 7.53 7.63 13.41
C ARG A 202 7.51 7.17 14.88
N SER A 203 7.64 5.89 15.12
CA SER A 203 7.79 5.32 16.46
C SER A 203 8.91 4.26 16.48
N VAL A 204 9.39 3.93 17.66
CA VAL A 204 10.26 2.76 17.86
C VAL A 204 9.45 1.73 18.65
N ALA A 205 9.28 0.56 18.07
CA ALA A 205 8.56 -0.54 18.68
C ALA A 205 9.51 -1.65 19.10
N GLU A 206 9.34 -2.17 20.31
CA GLU A 206 10.07 -3.34 20.77
C GLU A 206 9.61 -4.61 20.05
N ALA A 207 10.56 -5.45 19.66
CA ALA A 207 10.30 -6.77 19.11
C ALA A 207 10.66 -7.84 20.16
N LYS A 208 9.71 -8.16 21.02
CA LYS A 208 9.90 -9.13 22.11
C LYS A 208 10.18 -10.53 21.56
N GLY A 209 11.40 -11.03 21.77
CA GLY A 209 11.83 -12.29 21.17
C GLY A 209 11.89 -12.27 19.63
N GLY A 210 12.11 -11.11 19.05
CA GLY A 210 12.08 -10.87 17.60
C GLY A 210 10.67 -10.65 17.03
N LYS A 211 9.61 -10.70 17.85
CA LYS A 211 8.21 -10.54 17.41
C LYS A 211 7.76 -9.10 17.54
N LEU A 212 7.45 -8.47 16.42
CA LEU A 212 6.79 -7.18 16.28
C LEU A 212 5.30 -7.40 16.02
N THR A 213 4.44 -6.70 16.73
CA THR A 213 2.98 -6.69 16.49
C THR A 213 2.58 -5.35 15.88
N LEU A 214 1.88 -5.41 14.76
CA LEU A 214 1.32 -4.26 14.07
C LEU A 214 -0.21 -4.35 14.11
N GLU A 215 -0.85 -3.25 14.51
CA GLU A 215 -2.30 -3.07 14.39
C GLU A 215 -2.54 -2.06 13.26
N LEU A 216 -3.20 -2.52 12.20
CA LEU A 216 -3.42 -1.77 10.97
C LEU A 216 -4.91 -1.62 10.76
N GLU A 217 -5.39 -0.40 10.71
CA GLU A 217 -6.78 -0.07 10.40
C GLU A 217 -7.11 -0.47 8.95
N ALA A 218 -8.38 -0.44 8.57
CA ALA A 218 -8.82 -0.70 7.20
C ALA A 218 -8.12 0.25 6.21
N GLY A 219 -7.56 -0.32 5.14
CA GLY A 219 -6.82 0.43 4.13
C GLY A 219 -5.45 0.95 4.57
N ASN A 220 -4.98 0.56 5.76
CA ASN A 220 -3.74 1.06 6.32
C ASN A 220 -2.56 0.08 6.18
N GLY A 221 -1.37 0.60 6.45
CA GLY A 221 -0.11 -0.16 6.45
C GLY A 221 0.96 0.55 7.26
N ALA A 222 2.12 -0.09 7.35
CA ALA A 222 3.28 0.44 8.04
C ALA A 222 4.57 0.12 7.28
N PHE A 223 5.45 1.13 7.16
CA PHE A 223 6.83 0.93 6.72
C PHE A 223 7.70 0.67 7.95
N VAL A 224 8.45 -0.41 7.94
CA VAL A 224 9.19 -0.93 9.09
C VAL A 224 10.66 -1.10 8.75
N VAL A 225 11.52 -0.53 9.59
CA VAL A 225 12.98 -0.67 9.50
C VAL A 225 13.47 -1.39 10.76
N PRO A 226 13.89 -2.67 10.66
CA PRO A 226 14.44 -3.40 11.80
C PRO A 226 15.70 -2.74 12.36
N LEU A 227 15.81 -2.66 13.68
CA LEU A 227 17.00 -2.21 14.37
C LEU A 227 17.78 -3.41 14.93
N GLN A 228 19.08 -3.36 14.77
CA GLN A 228 20.01 -4.38 15.28
C GLN A 228 20.31 -4.19 16.76
#